data_73b85faa4521df64be7c37d1592e5d2e
#
_entry.id   73b85faa4521df64be7c37d1592e5d2e
#
_cell.length_a   1.000
_cell.length_b   1.000
_cell.length_c   1.000
_cell.angle_alpha   90.00
_cell.angle_beta   90.00
_cell.angle_gamma   90.00
#
_symmetry.space_group_name_H-M   'P 1'
#
loop_
_entity.id
_entity.type
_entity.pdbx_description
1 polymer ?
#
loop_
_entity_poly.entity_id
_entity_poly.type
_entity_poly.pdbx_seq_one_letter_code
_entity_poly.pdbx_strand_id
1 'polypeptide(L)'
;MFSRFPFRISFLAIVIPGCACLNGTTALGEWRTTQINEMSYVPLGEVAEAFAMKPTKRRKEPREIGFAGETHQLVVKTGTREVIVDGVRHWLSFPVATRGGQAFVTLADINATMGPAMSPAAVKQIGKVKTVVLDPGHGGHDRGGKSAYGYEKDYTLDVVNRTRRILESKKVKVVQSRLSDSFIPLSDRPKMTKNYDKPIFVSIHFNSAEWRPSASGIEVYVLPPLGFPISGKAPDPILDRQKCEGNAIEPASFVLANTMHHTLLGKTGGLDRGVKRARYAVLRYSNDPSILIACAFLTNAQEAKNI
;
A
#
# COMPACT_ATOMS: atom_id res chain seq x y z
N MET A 1 -23.56 21.07 -20.90
CA MET A 1 -22.13 21.44 -20.91
C MET A 1 -21.47 20.59 -19.84
N PHE A 2 -20.99 19.42 -20.22
CA PHE A 2 -20.50 18.38 -19.29
C PHE A 2 -19.00 18.58 -19.07
N SER A 3 -18.64 19.09 -17.89
CA SER A 3 -17.25 19.08 -17.41
C SER A 3 -16.90 17.64 -17.00
N ARG A 4 -16.30 16.90 -17.90
CA ARG A 4 -15.71 15.59 -17.62
C ARG A 4 -14.45 15.83 -16.81
N PHE A 5 -14.46 15.50 -15.52
CA PHE A 5 -13.23 15.26 -14.78
C PHE A 5 -12.54 14.04 -15.40
N PRO A 6 -11.35 14.18 -15.97
CA PRO A 6 -10.66 13.03 -16.52
C PRO A 6 -10.01 12.26 -15.35
N PHE A 7 -10.52 11.09 -15.03
CA PHE A 7 -9.75 10.06 -14.34
C PHE A 7 -8.62 9.60 -15.29
N ARG A 8 -7.68 10.51 -15.55
CA ARG A 8 -6.42 10.17 -16.20
C ARG A 8 -5.48 9.68 -15.11
N ILE A 9 -5.50 8.39 -14.83
CA ILE A 9 -4.39 7.75 -14.14
C ILE A 9 -3.21 7.82 -15.11
N SER A 10 -2.49 8.96 -15.09
CA SER A 10 -1.21 9.05 -15.76
C SER A 10 -0.22 8.24 -14.92
N PHE A 11 -0.02 6.98 -15.28
CA PHE A 11 1.19 6.26 -14.94
C PHE A 11 2.37 6.96 -15.64
N LEU A 12 2.75 8.12 -15.09
CA LEU A 12 3.96 8.79 -15.54
C LEU A 12 5.12 7.94 -15.02
N ALA A 13 5.86 7.39 -15.97
CA ALA A 13 7.11 6.69 -15.84
C ALA A 13 7.52 6.42 -14.38
N ILE A 14 7.46 5.17 -13.93
CA ILE A 14 8.33 4.68 -12.88
C ILE A 14 9.75 4.69 -13.47
N VAL A 15 10.27 5.88 -13.74
CA VAL A 15 11.70 6.13 -13.80
C VAL A 15 12.06 6.34 -12.34
N ILE A 16 12.48 5.27 -11.68
CA ILE A 16 13.27 5.41 -10.47
C ILE A 16 14.48 6.22 -10.92
N PRO A 17 14.68 7.47 -10.42
CA PRO A 17 15.88 8.23 -10.77
C PRO A 17 17.05 7.31 -10.45
N GLY A 18 17.97 7.15 -11.40
CA GLY A 18 19.23 6.48 -11.15
C GLY A 18 19.91 7.24 -10.01
N CYS A 19 19.74 6.75 -8.80
CA CYS A 19 20.44 7.24 -7.64
C CYS A 19 21.91 6.87 -7.86
N ALA A 20 22.75 7.86 -8.03
CA ALA A 20 24.18 7.70 -7.95
C ALA A 20 24.48 6.88 -6.69
N CYS A 21 25.20 5.78 -6.87
CA CYS A 21 25.66 4.93 -5.79
C CYS A 21 26.52 5.78 -4.83
N LEU A 22 25.88 6.35 -3.82
CA LEU A 22 26.58 6.63 -2.58
C LEU A 22 26.69 5.27 -1.87
N ASN A 23 27.90 4.74 -1.80
CA ASN A 23 28.26 3.60 -0.98
C ASN A 23 27.96 3.95 0.49
N GLY A 24 26.76 3.65 0.91
CA GLY A 24 26.28 3.74 2.27
C GLY A 24 25.41 2.53 2.50
N THR A 25 26.00 1.45 3.01
CA THR A 25 25.28 0.44 3.78
C THR A 25 24.68 1.17 4.97
N THR A 26 23.46 1.70 4.80
CA THR A 26 22.60 1.94 5.94
C THR A 26 22.05 0.58 6.35
N ALA A 27 22.88 -0.25 6.98
CA ALA A 27 22.37 -1.14 8.00
C ALA A 27 21.57 -0.22 8.91
N LEU A 28 20.25 -0.42 9.01
CA LEU A 28 19.47 0.13 10.09
C LEU A 28 20.19 -0.33 11.34
N GLY A 29 20.86 0.60 12.07
CA GLY A 29 21.84 0.29 13.10
C GLY A 29 21.24 -0.59 14.20
N GLU A 30 22.07 -1.08 15.13
CA GLU A 30 21.61 -1.77 16.32
C GLU A 30 20.70 -0.83 17.12
N TRP A 31 19.40 -1.10 17.09
CA TRP A 31 18.41 -0.32 17.82
C TRP A 31 18.42 -0.65 19.31
N ARG A 32 18.36 0.36 20.15
CA ARG A 32 18.10 0.15 21.58
C ARG A 32 16.65 -0.26 21.76
N THR A 33 16.43 -1.51 22.12
CA THR A 33 15.08 -2.04 22.27
C THR A 33 14.65 -2.08 23.74
N THR A 34 13.36 -1.88 23.96
CA THR A 34 12.67 -2.06 25.23
C THR A 34 11.52 -3.05 25.03
N GLN A 35 11.39 -4.02 25.94
CA GLN A 35 10.27 -4.96 25.90
C GLN A 35 8.99 -4.29 26.44
N ILE A 36 7.94 -4.28 25.65
CA ILE A 36 6.60 -3.84 26.02
C ILE A 36 5.62 -4.91 25.52
N ASN A 37 4.88 -5.55 26.42
CA ASN A 37 3.96 -6.65 26.10
C ASN A 37 4.60 -7.73 25.20
N GLU A 38 5.77 -8.24 25.63
CA GLU A 38 6.54 -9.30 24.95
C GLU A 38 7.07 -8.93 23.55
N MET A 39 6.99 -7.67 23.17
CA MET A 39 7.48 -7.19 21.88
C MET A 39 8.62 -6.18 22.04
N SER A 40 9.56 -6.23 21.10
CA SER A 40 10.67 -5.28 21.04
C SER A 40 10.22 -3.95 20.45
N TYR A 41 10.25 -2.91 21.24
CA TYR A 41 9.96 -1.54 20.86
C TYR A 41 11.23 -0.68 20.87
N VAL A 42 11.30 0.29 19.96
CA VAL A 42 12.38 1.26 19.81
C VAL A 42 11.84 2.65 20.14
N PRO A 43 12.58 3.50 20.87
CA PRO A 43 12.20 4.89 21.07
C PRO A 43 12.03 5.62 19.73
N LEU A 44 10.91 6.28 19.54
CA LEU A 44 10.61 6.98 18.28
C LEU A 44 11.62 8.09 17.96
N GLY A 45 12.18 8.73 18.99
CA GLY A 45 13.26 9.71 18.82
C GLY A 45 14.52 9.13 18.19
N GLU A 46 14.89 7.89 18.55
CA GLU A 46 16.03 7.19 17.96
C GLU A 46 15.78 6.87 16.47
N VAL A 47 14.56 6.46 16.12
CA VAL A 47 14.17 6.27 14.72
C VAL A 47 14.27 7.59 13.95
N ALA A 48 13.76 8.67 14.52
CA ALA A 48 13.84 9.98 13.88
C ALA A 48 15.30 10.45 13.69
N GLU A 49 16.17 10.25 14.68
CA GLU A 49 17.58 10.59 14.61
C GLU A 49 18.30 9.80 13.51
N ALA A 50 18.03 8.52 13.37
CA ALA A 50 18.61 7.67 12.33
C ALA A 50 18.29 8.15 10.90
N PHE A 51 17.19 8.87 10.72
CA PHE A 51 16.79 9.50 9.46
C PHE A 51 17.01 11.02 9.45
N ALA A 52 17.90 11.53 10.31
CA ALA A 52 18.27 12.95 10.41
C ALA A 52 17.08 13.90 10.62
N MET A 53 16.04 13.43 11.30
CA MET A 53 14.86 14.22 11.64
C MET A 53 14.93 14.80 13.06
N LYS A 54 14.36 15.98 13.26
CA LYS A 54 14.23 16.65 14.57
C LYS A 54 12.77 16.78 14.96
N PRO A 55 12.43 16.81 16.26
CA PRO A 55 11.07 17.03 16.72
C PRO A 55 10.48 18.33 16.16
N THR A 56 9.21 18.27 15.71
CA THR A 56 8.48 19.46 15.28
C THR A 56 7.65 20.04 16.42
N LYS A 57 7.51 21.37 16.46
CA LYS A 57 6.65 22.07 17.45
C LYS A 57 5.16 21.98 17.10
N ARG A 58 4.82 21.62 15.87
CA ARG A 58 3.45 21.65 15.35
C ARG A 58 2.75 20.31 15.62
N ARG A 59 1.84 20.31 16.59
CA ARG A 59 0.88 19.23 16.84
C ARG A 59 -0.48 19.64 16.30
N LYS A 60 -1.05 18.86 15.40
CA LYS A 60 -2.42 19.09 14.93
C LYS A 60 -3.45 18.54 15.92
N GLU A 61 -3.09 17.46 16.60
CA GLU A 61 -3.94 16.80 17.61
C GLU A 61 -3.13 16.47 18.87
N PRO A 62 -3.78 16.31 20.04
CA PRO A 62 -3.10 16.09 21.33
C PRO A 62 -2.20 14.84 21.41
N ARG A 63 -2.46 13.84 20.58
CA ARG A 63 -1.71 12.57 20.55
C ARG A 63 -0.71 12.47 19.43
N GLU A 64 -0.57 13.51 18.61
CA GLU A 64 0.37 13.50 17.49
C GLU A 64 1.77 13.90 17.96
N ILE A 65 2.75 13.17 17.46
CA ILE A 65 4.17 13.47 17.62
C ILE A 65 4.76 13.52 16.21
N GLY A 66 5.38 14.64 15.88
CA GLY A 66 5.97 14.89 14.56
C GLY A 66 7.47 15.06 14.62
N PHE A 67 8.13 14.62 13.56
CA PHE A 67 9.54 14.87 13.27
C PHE A 67 9.69 15.29 11.83
N ALA A 68 10.69 16.14 11.54
CA ALA A 68 11.01 16.57 10.20
C ALA A 68 12.52 16.75 10.02
N GLY A 69 13.01 16.37 8.86
CA GLY A 69 14.35 16.60 8.35
C GLY A 69 14.31 17.23 6.97
N GLU A 70 15.45 17.24 6.28
CA GLU A 70 15.54 17.76 4.92
C GLU A 70 14.80 16.87 3.90
N THR A 71 14.86 15.54 4.10
CA THR A 71 14.32 14.55 3.15
C THR A 71 13.05 13.90 3.62
N HIS A 72 12.84 13.79 4.93
CA HIS A 72 11.72 13.02 5.48
C HIS A 72 10.92 13.80 6.52
N GLN A 73 9.64 13.48 6.58
CA GLN A 73 8.70 13.90 7.62
C GLN A 73 7.99 12.67 8.18
N LEU A 74 7.88 12.64 9.51
CA LEU A 74 7.25 11.55 10.24
C LEU A 74 6.23 12.12 11.22
N VAL A 75 5.01 11.61 11.17
CA VAL A 75 3.97 11.91 12.16
C VAL A 75 3.38 10.59 12.64
N VAL A 76 3.34 10.39 13.95
CA VAL A 76 2.67 9.26 14.58
C VAL A 76 1.58 9.73 15.52
N LYS A 77 0.59 8.87 15.75
CA LYS A 77 -0.47 9.10 16.73
C LYS A 77 -0.37 8.04 17.82
N THR A 78 -0.01 8.45 19.03
CA THR A 78 0.17 7.53 20.17
C THR A 78 -1.11 6.78 20.51
N GLY A 79 -0.98 5.50 20.88
CA GLY A 79 -2.11 4.62 21.16
C GLY A 79 -2.86 4.14 19.92
N THR A 80 -2.40 4.49 18.72
CA THR A 80 -2.97 4.04 17.45
C THR A 80 -1.92 3.32 16.61
N ARG A 81 -2.34 2.78 15.47
CA ARG A 81 -1.46 2.15 14.46
C ARG A 81 -1.22 3.06 13.26
N GLU A 82 -1.55 4.33 13.37
CA GLU A 82 -1.36 5.28 12.27
C GLU A 82 0.02 5.90 12.30
N VAL A 83 0.69 5.90 11.15
CA VAL A 83 1.89 6.68 10.89
C VAL A 83 1.77 7.35 9.53
N ILE A 84 2.22 8.60 9.44
CA ILE A 84 2.34 9.34 8.19
C ILE A 84 3.84 9.51 7.93
N VAL A 85 4.31 8.98 6.81
CA VAL A 85 5.68 9.13 6.32
C VAL A 85 5.61 9.91 5.01
N ASP A 86 6.29 11.05 4.95
CA ASP A 86 6.37 11.90 3.74
C ASP A 86 5.00 12.23 3.13
N GLY A 87 4.03 12.49 4.01
CA GLY A 87 2.65 12.83 3.63
C GLY A 87 1.75 11.66 3.29
N VAL A 88 2.23 10.42 3.32
CA VAL A 88 1.47 9.20 3.05
C VAL A 88 1.14 8.47 4.34
N ARG A 89 -0.12 8.11 4.53
CA ARG A 89 -0.58 7.32 5.68
C ARG A 89 -0.23 5.85 5.50
N HIS A 90 0.31 5.25 6.56
CA HIS A 90 0.54 3.82 6.68
C HIS A 90 -0.10 3.28 7.95
N TRP A 91 -0.52 2.01 7.89
CA TRP A 91 -1.05 1.32 9.05
C TRP A 91 -0.01 0.36 9.60
N LEU A 92 0.50 0.68 10.81
CA LEU A 92 1.40 -0.17 11.55
C LEU A 92 0.69 -1.48 11.96
N SER A 93 1.47 -2.51 12.20
CA SER A 93 0.98 -3.78 12.72
C SER A 93 0.64 -3.69 14.19
N PHE A 94 1.35 -2.84 14.93
CA PHE A 94 1.18 -2.67 16.36
C PHE A 94 1.03 -1.20 16.76
N PRO A 95 0.30 -0.90 17.86
CA PRO A 95 0.10 0.47 18.28
C PRO A 95 1.41 1.17 18.69
N VAL A 96 1.51 2.45 18.42
CA VAL A 96 2.54 3.32 18.98
C VAL A 96 2.36 3.38 20.48
N ALA A 97 3.30 2.82 21.23
CA ALA A 97 3.26 2.77 22.71
C ALA A 97 3.79 4.06 23.32
N THR A 98 3.41 4.32 24.58
CA THR A 98 3.95 5.41 25.41
C THR A 98 4.44 4.87 26.74
N ARG A 99 5.65 5.26 27.13
CA ARG A 99 6.22 4.92 28.45
C ARG A 99 7.14 6.04 28.90
N GLY A 100 6.99 6.51 30.13
CA GLY A 100 7.82 7.58 30.67
C GLY A 100 7.79 8.90 29.84
N GLY A 101 6.65 9.21 29.24
CA GLY A 101 6.49 10.42 28.38
C GLY A 101 7.12 10.28 26.98
N GLN A 102 7.72 9.16 26.65
CA GLN A 102 8.30 8.87 25.34
C GLN A 102 7.39 7.97 24.52
N ALA A 103 7.42 8.13 23.19
CA ALA A 103 6.74 7.26 22.24
C ALA A 103 7.68 6.19 21.70
N PHE A 104 7.12 5.01 21.45
CA PHE A 104 7.84 3.83 20.98
C PHE A 104 7.08 3.18 19.82
N VAL A 105 7.82 2.66 18.85
CA VAL A 105 7.30 1.84 17.75
C VAL A 105 7.96 0.48 17.76
N THR A 106 7.28 -0.55 17.27
CA THR A 106 7.88 -1.89 17.25
C THR A 106 9.04 -1.95 16.26
N LEU A 107 10.09 -2.69 16.60
CA LEU A 107 11.18 -3.01 15.67
C LEU A 107 10.63 -3.67 14.39
N ALA A 108 9.59 -4.47 14.54
CA ALA A 108 8.87 -5.11 13.47
C ALA A 108 8.28 -4.09 12.46
N ASP A 109 7.61 -3.03 12.93
CA ASP A 109 7.05 -1.99 12.08
C ASP A 109 8.10 -1.06 11.49
N ILE A 110 9.23 -0.85 12.19
CA ILE A 110 10.38 -0.15 11.60
C ILE A 110 10.86 -0.90 10.37
N ASN A 111 11.09 -2.21 10.50
CA ASN A 111 11.65 -3.02 9.42
C ASN A 111 10.68 -3.26 8.25
N ALA A 112 9.38 -3.38 8.53
CA ALA A 112 8.39 -3.75 7.52
C ALA A 112 7.61 -2.56 6.93
N THR A 113 7.64 -1.39 7.57
CA THR A 113 6.82 -0.25 7.15
C THR A 113 7.62 1.05 7.10
N MET A 114 8.15 1.52 8.23
CA MET A 114 8.78 2.84 8.29
C MET A 114 10.09 2.90 7.52
N GLY A 115 10.98 1.93 7.71
CA GLY A 115 12.24 1.83 7.00
C GLY A 115 12.05 1.72 5.48
N PRO A 116 11.27 0.75 4.96
CA PRO A 116 10.98 0.68 3.53
C PRO A 116 10.27 1.90 2.95
N ALA A 117 9.46 2.63 3.72
CA ALA A 117 8.84 3.86 3.27
C ALA A 117 9.86 5.01 3.10
N MET A 118 10.78 5.17 4.06
CA MET A 118 11.82 6.22 4.05
C MET A 118 13.06 5.84 3.23
N SER A 119 13.39 4.55 3.12
CA SER A 119 14.56 4.06 2.40
C SER A 119 14.22 2.91 1.46
N PRO A 120 13.40 3.13 0.44
CA PRO A 120 12.96 2.07 -0.47
C PRO A 120 14.13 1.40 -1.21
N ALA A 121 15.25 2.09 -1.40
CA ALA A 121 16.45 1.52 -2.03
C ALA A 121 17.15 0.46 -1.16
N ALA A 122 16.93 0.45 0.17
CA ALA A 122 17.47 -0.56 1.07
C ALA A 122 16.73 -1.92 0.94
N VAL A 123 15.53 -1.92 0.39
CA VAL A 123 14.78 -3.15 0.10
C VAL A 123 15.34 -3.80 -1.15
N LYS A 124 15.55 -5.14 -1.11
CA LYS A 124 15.98 -5.90 -2.28
C LYS A 124 15.04 -5.67 -3.47
N GLN A 125 15.53 -5.01 -4.48
CA GLN A 125 14.78 -4.67 -5.68
C GLN A 125 14.73 -5.86 -6.65
N ILE A 126 13.61 -6.00 -7.34
CA ILE A 126 13.46 -6.97 -8.45
C ILE A 126 14.13 -6.48 -9.74
N GLY A 127 14.73 -5.31 -9.70
CA GLY A 127 15.28 -4.61 -10.87
C GLY A 127 14.19 -3.90 -11.69
N LYS A 128 14.52 -3.55 -12.92
CA LYS A 128 13.57 -2.82 -13.79
C LYS A 128 12.37 -3.70 -14.14
N VAL A 129 11.17 -3.24 -13.79
CA VAL A 129 9.89 -3.88 -14.15
C VAL A 129 9.78 -3.96 -15.68
N LYS A 130 9.47 -5.14 -16.21
CA LYS A 130 9.32 -5.35 -17.66
C LYS A 130 7.89 -5.65 -18.06
N THR A 131 7.09 -6.20 -17.16
CA THR A 131 5.69 -6.55 -17.43
C THR A 131 4.80 -6.09 -16.29
N VAL A 132 3.65 -5.53 -16.62
CA VAL A 132 2.60 -5.19 -15.66
C VAL A 132 1.42 -6.14 -15.89
N VAL A 133 1.10 -6.96 -14.89
CA VAL A 133 -0.09 -7.80 -14.89
C VAL A 133 -1.19 -7.03 -14.16
N LEU A 134 -2.19 -6.58 -14.90
CA LEU A 134 -3.36 -5.89 -14.38
C LEU A 134 -4.49 -6.90 -14.14
N ASP A 135 -5.05 -6.88 -12.95
CA ASP A 135 -6.15 -7.75 -12.58
C ASP A 135 -7.42 -6.93 -12.31
N PRO A 136 -8.39 -6.90 -13.26
CA PRO A 136 -9.69 -6.34 -12.97
C PRO A 136 -10.41 -7.26 -11.99
N GLY A 137 -10.65 -6.77 -10.75
CA GLY A 137 -11.35 -7.55 -9.72
C GLY A 137 -12.70 -8.08 -10.18
N HIS A 138 -13.15 -9.19 -9.55
CA HIS A 138 -14.44 -9.83 -9.85
C HIS A 138 -14.58 -10.33 -11.29
N GLY A 139 -15.83 -10.46 -11.80
CA GLY A 139 -16.13 -10.87 -13.16
C GLY A 139 -17.09 -12.07 -13.22
N GLY A 140 -17.88 -12.16 -14.29
CA GLY A 140 -18.88 -13.19 -14.49
C GLY A 140 -19.96 -13.16 -13.40
N HIS A 141 -20.16 -14.27 -12.69
CA HIS A 141 -21.13 -14.39 -11.59
C HIS A 141 -20.71 -13.59 -10.33
N ASP A 142 -19.42 -13.36 -10.13
CA ASP A 142 -18.92 -12.49 -9.05
C ASP A 142 -19.05 -11.03 -9.49
N ARG A 143 -20.05 -10.36 -8.94
CA ARG A 143 -20.36 -8.96 -9.28
C ARG A 143 -19.53 -7.94 -8.50
N GLY A 144 -18.97 -8.34 -7.35
CA GLY A 144 -18.35 -7.40 -6.40
C GLY A 144 -19.37 -6.44 -5.79
N GLY A 145 -18.89 -5.28 -5.34
CA GLY A 145 -19.71 -4.21 -4.79
C GLY A 145 -20.70 -3.63 -5.81
N LYS A 146 -21.71 -2.91 -5.30
CA LYS A 146 -22.74 -2.27 -6.11
C LYS A 146 -22.79 -0.77 -5.83
N SER A 147 -22.97 0.02 -6.88
CA SER A 147 -23.34 1.44 -6.80
C SER A 147 -24.73 1.66 -7.39
N ALA A 148 -25.21 2.91 -7.38
CA ALA A 148 -26.44 3.28 -8.09
C ALA A 148 -26.30 3.14 -9.63
N TYR A 149 -25.09 3.03 -10.16
CA TYR A 149 -24.80 3.09 -11.61
C TYR A 149 -24.29 1.76 -12.18
N GLY A 150 -23.97 0.77 -11.36
CA GLY A 150 -23.48 -0.52 -11.84
C GLY A 150 -22.76 -1.34 -10.78
N TYR A 151 -22.09 -2.40 -11.23
CA TYR A 151 -21.35 -3.33 -10.38
C TYR A 151 -19.85 -3.10 -10.45
N GLU A 152 -19.14 -3.45 -9.38
CA GLU A 152 -17.68 -3.32 -9.27
C GLU A 152 -16.93 -3.97 -10.44
N LYS A 153 -17.36 -5.16 -10.86
CA LYS A 153 -16.74 -5.88 -11.97
C LYS A 153 -16.65 -5.09 -13.28
N ASP A 154 -17.63 -4.23 -13.53
CA ASP A 154 -17.70 -3.41 -14.76
C ASP A 154 -16.73 -2.24 -14.66
N TYR A 155 -16.69 -1.57 -13.52
CA TYR A 155 -15.76 -0.47 -13.26
C TYR A 155 -14.29 -0.93 -13.26
N THR A 156 -14.01 -2.07 -12.63
CA THR A 156 -12.64 -2.59 -12.59
C THR A 156 -12.14 -2.94 -13.98
N LEU A 157 -12.98 -3.52 -14.83
CA LEU A 157 -12.63 -3.85 -16.21
C LEU A 157 -12.39 -2.58 -17.05
N ASP A 158 -13.22 -1.56 -16.89
CA ASP A 158 -13.06 -0.29 -17.62
C ASP A 158 -11.78 0.43 -17.21
N VAL A 159 -11.52 0.58 -15.90
CA VAL A 159 -10.28 1.19 -15.39
C VAL A 159 -9.04 0.44 -15.89
N VAL A 160 -9.05 -0.88 -15.84
CA VAL A 160 -7.93 -1.69 -16.33
C VAL A 160 -7.74 -1.53 -17.84
N ASN A 161 -8.80 -1.52 -18.62
CA ASN A 161 -8.72 -1.32 -20.07
C ASN A 161 -8.14 0.07 -20.45
N ARG A 162 -8.54 1.11 -19.73
CA ARG A 162 -7.97 2.46 -19.92
C ARG A 162 -6.48 2.49 -19.50
N THR A 163 -6.15 1.91 -18.36
CA THR A 163 -4.78 1.83 -17.84
C THR A 163 -3.88 1.08 -18.81
N ARG A 164 -4.33 -0.07 -19.32
CA ARG A 164 -3.59 -0.85 -20.33
C ARG A 164 -3.24 0.02 -21.54
N ARG A 165 -4.21 0.69 -22.16
CA ARG A 165 -3.98 1.54 -23.33
C ARG A 165 -2.93 2.62 -23.08
N ILE A 166 -2.95 3.23 -21.89
CA ILE A 166 -1.97 4.25 -21.50
C ILE A 166 -0.58 3.65 -21.35
N LEU A 167 -0.45 2.49 -20.70
CA LEU A 167 0.83 1.83 -20.49
C LEU A 167 1.42 1.33 -21.81
N GLU A 168 0.61 0.70 -22.66
CA GLU A 168 1.03 0.21 -23.99
C GLU A 168 1.49 1.37 -24.88
N SER A 169 0.83 2.54 -24.85
CA SER A 169 1.30 3.73 -25.58
C SER A 169 2.67 4.22 -25.12
N LYS A 170 3.07 3.84 -23.89
CA LYS A 170 4.41 4.10 -23.32
C LYS A 170 5.38 2.92 -23.50
N LYS A 171 5.03 1.96 -24.35
CA LYS A 171 5.83 0.74 -24.63
C LYS A 171 6.05 -0.14 -23.40
N VAL A 172 5.16 -0.10 -22.42
CA VAL A 172 5.14 -1.02 -21.29
C VAL A 172 4.35 -2.27 -21.70
N LYS A 173 4.93 -3.45 -21.49
CA LYS A 173 4.21 -4.71 -21.72
C LYS A 173 3.14 -4.88 -20.65
N VAL A 174 1.88 -5.06 -21.08
CA VAL A 174 0.74 -5.23 -20.18
C VAL A 174 0.03 -6.55 -20.48
N VAL A 175 -0.38 -7.23 -19.42
CA VAL A 175 -1.22 -8.43 -19.45
C VAL A 175 -2.41 -8.19 -18.54
N GLN A 176 -3.57 -8.74 -18.88
CA GLN A 176 -4.77 -8.69 -18.04
C GLN A 176 -5.18 -10.09 -17.60
N SER A 177 -5.67 -10.23 -16.36
CA SER A 177 -6.20 -11.51 -15.89
C SER A 177 -7.50 -11.89 -16.61
N ARG A 178 -8.33 -10.90 -16.99
CA ARG A 178 -9.51 -11.09 -17.85
C ARG A 178 -9.65 -9.92 -18.83
N LEU A 179 -10.17 -10.23 -20.00
CA LEU A 179 -10.38 -9.27 -21.10
C LEU A 179 -11.86 -8.90 -21.28
N SER A 180 -12.75 -9.66 -20.65
CA SER A 180 -14.21 -9.54 -20.73
C SER A 180 -14.84 -9.77 -19.37
N ASP A 181 -16.16 -9.77 -19.29
CA ASP A 181 -16.92 -10.13 -18.09
C ASP A 181 -16.89 -11.65 -17.85
N SER A 182 -15.74 -12.17 -17.42
CA SER A 182 -15.51 -13.57 -17.10
C SER A 182 -14.98 -13.71 -15.68
N PHE A 183 -15.38 -14.79 -15.00
CA PHE A 183 -14.87 -15.13 -13.67
C PHE A 183 -13.52 -15.84 -13.79
N ILE A 184 -12.53 -15.36 -13.02
CA ILE A 184 -11.23 -16.02 -12.85
C ILE A 184 -11.08 -16.37 -11.36
N PRO A 185 -10.76 -17.63 -11.03
CA PRO A 185 -10.51 -18.04 -9.65
C PRO A 185 -9.42 -17.18 -9.00
N LEU A 186 -9.61 -16.82 -7.72
CA LEU A 186 -8.71 -15.88 -7.02
C LEU A 186 -7.26 -16.36 -6.98
N SER A 187 -7.03 -17.67 -6.85
CA SER A 187 -5.69 -18.26 -6.84
C SER A 187 -4.99 -18.21 -8.19
N ASP A 188 -5.71 -18.11 -9.29
CA ASP A 188 -5.15 -18.21 -10.65
C ASP A 188 -4.75 -16.83 -11.20
N ARG A 189 -5.40 -15.77 -10.69
CA ARG A 189 -5.11 -14.39 -11.09
C ARG A 189 -3.62 -14.02 -10.95
N PRO A 190 -2.98 -14.13 -9.78
CA PRO A 190 -1.58 -13.78 -9.62
C PRO A 190 -0.62 -14.79 -10.25
N LYS A 191 -1.02 -16.06 -10.45
CA LYS A 191 -0.20 -17.07 -11.12
C LYS A 191 0.15 -16.71 -12.57
N MET A 192 -0.62 -15.82 -13.19
CA MET A 192 -0.33 -15.34 -14.55
C MET A 192 1.03 -14.64 -14.64
N THR A 193 1.54 -14.08 -13.54
CA THR A 193 2.89 -13.45 -13.51
C THR A 193 4.00 -14.43 -13.87
N LYS A 194 3.86 -15.73 -13.53
CA LYS A 194 4.90 -16.77 -13.73
C LYS A 194 5.39 -16.89 -15.17
N ASN A 195 4.61 -16.44 -16.15
CA ASN A 195 4.92 -16.53 -17.57
C ASN A 195 5.70 -15.32 -18.12
N TYR A 196 6.07 -14.37 -17.24
CA TYR A 196 6.63 -13.10 -17.68
C TYR A 196 7.92 -12.74 -16.94
N ASP A 197 8.77 -11.96 -17.59
CA ASP A 197 10.03 -11.49 -17.02
C ASP A 197 9.78 -10.24 -16.18
N LYS A 198 10.29 -10.28 -14.94
CA LYS A 198 10.23 -9.20 -13.94
C LYS A 198 8.85 -8.52 -13.87
N PRO A 199 7.78 -9.29 -13.63
CA PRO A 199 6.45 -8.77 -13.58
C PRO A 199 6.16 -8.08 -12.25
N ILE A 200 5.17 -7.20 -12.26
CA ILE A 200 4.42 -6.79 -11.07
C ILE A 200 2.94 -7.14 -11.27
N PHE A 201 2.26 -7.43 -10.19
CA PHE A 201 0.82 -7.71 -10.19
C PHE A 201 0.05 -6.58 -9.49
N VAL A 202 -0.92 -6.03 -10.18
CA VAL A 202 -1.75 -4.93 -9.67
C VAL A 202 -3.22 -5.28 -9.84
N SER A 203 -3.88 -5.61 -8.73
CA SER A 203 -5.32 -5.87 -8.69
C SER A 203 -6.08 -4.58 -8.45
N ILE A 204 -7.10 -4.32 -9.26
CA ILE A 204 -7.91 -3.10 -9.22
C ILE A 204 -9.29 -3.44 -8.68
N HIS A 205 -9.68 -2.74 -7.63
CA HIS A 205 -10.94 -2.88 -6.91
C HIS A 205 -11.57 -1.54 -6.56
N PHE A 206 -12.78 -1.60 -6.07
CA PHE A 206 -13.47 -0.51 -5.37
C PHE A 206 -13.99 -1.02 -4.03
N ASN A 207 -14.05 -0.14 -3.05
CA ASN A 207 -14.63 -0.46 -1.75
C ASN A 207 -16.15 -0.37 -1.77
N SER A 208 -16.78 -1.10 -0.86
CA SER A 208 -18.19 -0.98 -0.52
C SER A 208 -18.34 -0.96 0.99
N ALA A 209 -19.10 0.00 1.52
CA ALA A 209 -19.38 0.15 2.95
C ALA A 209 -20.84 0.60 3.14
N GLU A 210 -21.79 -0.30 2.96
CA GLU A 210 -23.22 -0.01 3.06
C GLU A 210 -23.61 0.57 4.41
N TRP A 211 -23.00 0.09 5.49
CA TRP A 211 -23.18 0.60 6.84
C TRP A 211 -22.58 2.00 7.08
N ARG A 212 -21.76 2.52 6.15
CA ARG A 212 -21.13 3.83 6.21
C ARG A 212 -21.07 4.47 4.81
N PRO A 213 -22.19 4.94 4.25
CA PRO A 213 -22.24 5.52 2.90
C PRO A 213 -21.37 6.77 2.71
N SER A 214 -20.99 7.44 3.79
CA SER A 214 -20.05 8.59 3.75
C SER A 214 -18.58 8.18 3.63
N ALA A 215 -18.24 6.88 3.69
CA ALA A 215 -16.87 6.44 3.51
C ALA A 215 -16.38 6.80 2.10
N SER A 216 -15.17 7.33 2.01
CA SER A 216 -14.54 7.78 0.76
C SER A 216 -13.03 7.62 0.83
N GLY A 217 -12.35 7.68 -0.32
CA GLY A 217 -10.89 7.72 -0.42
C GLY A 217 -10.26 6.45 -0.97
N ILE A 218 -8.94 6.49 -1.07
CA ILE A 218 -8.11 5.48 -1.71
C ILE A 218 -7.37 4.66 -0.67
N GLU A 219 -7.35 3.35 -0.85
CA GLU A 219 -6.60 2.40 -0.04
C GLU A 219 -5.73 1.52 -0.93
N VAL A 220 -4.50 1.25 -0.51
CA VAL A 220 -3.66 0.25 -1.17
C VAL A 220 -3.31 -0.85 -0.17
N TYR A 221 -3.49 -2.09 -0.60
CA TYR A 221 -3.27 -3.25 0.25
C TYR A 221 -2.07 -4.06 -0.21
N VAL A 222 -1.29 -4.50 0.78
CA VAL A 222 -0.22 -5.49 0.64
C VAL A 222 -0.41 -6.63 1.62
N LEU A 223 0.25 -7.75 1.35
CA LEU A 223 0.28 -8.85 2.31
C LEU A 223 1.03 -8.41 3.59
N PRO A 224 0.58 -8.77 4.80
CA PRO A 224 1.42 -8.60 5.99
C PRO A 224 2.63 -9.53 5.97
N PRO A 225 3.75 -9.12 6.57
CA PRO A 225 4.84 -10.04 6.87
C PRO A 225 4.36 -11.24 7.69
N LEU A 226 5.08 -12.33 7.64
CA LEU A 226 4.76 -13.52 8.44
C LEU A 226 4.83 -13.18 9.94
N GLY A 227 3.79 -13.52 10.67
CA GLY A 227 3.64 -13.23 12.10
C GLY A 227 3.01 -11.86 12.41
N PHE A 228 2.63 -11.07 11.40
CA PHE A 228 2.04 -9.75 11.60
C PHE A 228 0.52 -9.76 11.36
N PRO A 229 -0.26 -9.02 12.16
CA PRO A 229 -1.69 -8.91 11.97
C PRO A 229 -2.04 -8.09 10.72
N ILE A 230 -3.24 -8.30 10.20
CA ILE A 230 -3.83 -7.42 9.19
C ILE A 230 -4.21 -6.07 9.83
N SER A 231 -4.30 -5.03 9.00
CA SER A 231 -4.67 -3.70 9.47
C SER A 231 -6.08 -3.70 10.09
N GLY A 232 -6.19 -3.07 11.26
CA GLY A 232 -7.47 -2.94 11.96
C GLY A 232 -7.93 -4.17 12.75
N LYS A 233 -7.12 -5.25 12.80
CA LYS A 233 -7.43 -6.45 13.59
C LYS A 233 -6.40 -6.68 14.70
N ALA A 234 -6.83 -7.29 15.79
CA ALA A 234 -5.91 -7.80 16.80
C ALA A 234 -5.02 -8.91 16.20
N PRO A 235 -3.83 -9.15 16.77
CA PRO A 235 -3.00 -10.29 16.40
C PRO A 235 -3.78 -11.61 16.52
N ASP A 236 -3.63 -12.46 15.50
CA ASP A 236 -4.15 -13.82 15.50
C ASP A 236 -2.96 -14.79 15.40
N PRO A 237 -2.62 -15.50 16.48
CA PRO A 237 -1.41 -16.33 16.55
C PRO A 237 -1.44 -17.51 15.57
N ILE A 238 -2.59 -17.89 15.05
CA ILE A 238 -2.75 -18.98 14.08
C ILE A 238 -2.66 -18.42 12.66
N LEU A 239 -3.55 -17.45 12.32
CA LEU A 239 -3.64 -16.91 10.97
C LEU A 239 -2.39 -16.08 10.59
N ASP A 240 -1.81 -15.35 11.55
CA ASP A 240 -0.65 -14.49 11.30
C ASP A 240 0.60 -15.30 10.97
N ARG A 241 0.69 -16.56 11.46
CA ARG A 241 1.82 -17.47 11.21
C ARG A 241 1.62 -18.40 10.00
N GLN A 242 0.50 -18.31 9.30
CA GLN A 242 0.31 -19.09 8.07
C GLN A 242 1.18 -18.55 6.94
N LYS A 243 2.26 -19.27 6.65
CA LYS A 243 3.15 -18.94 5.53
C LYS A 243 2.43 -19.11 4.18
N CYS A 244 2.67 -18.19 3.26
CA CYS A 244 2.18 -18.26 1.88
C CYS A 244 3.24 -17.71 0.91
N GLU A 245 3.02 -17.91 -0.38
CA GLU A 245 3.96 -17.53 -1.45
C GLU A 245 4.33 -16.04 -1.39
N GLY A 246 3.35 -15.17 -1.18
CA GLY A 246 3.55 -13.72 -1.14
C GLY A 246 4.44 -13.20 0.00
N ASN A 247 4.71 -14.00 1.06
CA ASN A 247 5.56 -13.55 2.16
C ASN A 247 7.03 -13.34 1.72
N ALA A 248 7.51 -14.08 0.72
CA ALA A 248 8.88 -13.94 0.24
C ALA A 248 9.14 -12.62 -0.49
N ILE A 249 8.08 -12.02 -1.05
CA ILE A 249 8.15 -10.82 -1.89
C ILE A 249 7.50 -9.60 -1.24
N GLU A 250 7.05 -9.74 0.01
CA GLU A 250 6.34 -8.69 0.74
C GLU A 250 7.08 -7.35 0.80
N PRO A 251 8.40 -7.29 1.09
CA PRO A 251 9.11 -6.01 1.16
C PRO A 251 9.07 -5.22 -0.16
N ALA A 252 9.22 -5.91 -1.30
CA ALA A 252 9.12 -5.28 -2.62
C ALA A 252 7.68 -4.87 -2.95
N SER A 253 6.69 -5.65 -2.51
CA SER A 253 5.27 -5.31 -2.62
C SER A 253 4.94 -4.05 -1.81
N PHE A 254 5.52 -3.90 -0.62
CA PHE A 254 5.31 -2.71 0.20
C PHE A 254 5.88 -1.45 -0.47
N VAL A 255 7.09 -1.51 -1.02
CA VAL A 255 7.68 -0.37 -1.76
C VAL A 255 6.82 0.00 -2.97
N LEU A 256 6.31 -1.00 -3.71
CA LEU A 256 5.37 -0.78 -4.81
C LEU A 256 4.09 -0.10 -4.33
N ALA A 257 3.51 -0.56 -3.22
CA ALA A 257 2.29 0.01 -2.65
C ALA A 257 2.48 1.46 -2.20
N ASN A 258 3.58 1.74 -1.48
CA ASN A 258 3.91 3.09 -1.02
C ASN A 258 4.04 4.06 -2.20
N THR A 259 4.81 3.69 -3.22
CA THR A 259 5.03 4.50 -4.43
C THR A 259 3.72 4.72 -5.19
N MET A 260 2.92 3.66 -5.35
CA MET A 260 1.64 3.73 -6.05
C MET A 260 0.64 4.61 -5.29
N HIS A 261 0.52 4.43 -3.98
CA HIS A 261 -0.41 5.19 -3.15
C HIS A 261 -0.08 6.68 -3.15
N HIS A 262 1.20 7.03 -2.94
CA HIS A 262 1.67 8.41 -3.03
C HIS A 262 1.33 9.05 -4.39
N THR A 263 1.60 8.33 -5.48
CA THR A 263 1.31 8.81 -6.84
C THR A 263 -0.18 9.02 -7.06
N LEU A 264 -1.02 8.08 -6.62
CA LEU A 264 -2.47 8.18 -6.73
C LEU A 264 -3.01 9.38 -5.97
N LEU A 265 -2.60 9.60 -4.72
CA LEU A 265 -3.02 10.75 -3.94
C LEU A 265 -2.66 12.08 -4.62
N GLY A 266 -1.42 12.20 -5.09
CA GLY A 266 -0.95 13.41 -5.79
C GLY A 266 -1.65 13.69 -7.11
N LYS A 267 -2.21 12.66 -7.76
CA LYS A 267 -2.91 12.80 -9.06
C LYS A 267 -4.41 12.96 -8.94
N THR A 268 -5.02 12.37 -7.94
CA THR A 268 -6.48 12.36 -7.79
C THR A 268 -7.00 13.38 -6.77
N GLY A 269 -6.16 13.78 -5.81
CA GLY A 269 -6.59 14.55 -4.64
C GLY A 269 -7.54 13.76 -3.73
N GLY A 270 -7.64 12.44 -3.91
CA GLY A 270 -8.49 11.58 -3.10
C GLY A 270 -8.09 11.56 -1.62
N LEU A 271 -9.04 11.25 -0.75
CA LEU A 271 -8.78 11.10 0.68
C LEU A 271 -7.80 9.95 0.92
N ASP A 272 -6.74 10.23 1.65
CA ASP A 272 -5.74 9.23 2.04
C ASP A 272 -6.28 8.30 3.14
N ARG A 273 -6.53 7.04 2.80
CA ARG A 273 -6.89 5.98 3.74
C ARG A 273 -5.73 5.05 4.06
N GLY A 274 -4.61 5.23 3.41
CA GLY A 274 -3.32 4.62 3.71
C GLY A 274 -3.00 3.33 2.97
N VAL A 275 -1.73 2.97 3.10
CA VAL A 275 -1.24 1.64 2.78
C VAL A 275 -1.57 0.71 3.95
N LYS A 276 -2.23 -0.40 3.66
CA LYS A 276 -2.79 -1.35 4.62
C LYS A 276 -2.29 -2.77 4.37
N ARG A 277 -2.42 -3.61 5.38
CA ARG A 277 -2.07 -5.02 5.35
C ARG A 277 -3.34 -5.88 5.30
N ALA A 278 -3.44 -6.78 4.33
CA ALA A 278 -4.57 -7.73 4.21
C ALA A 278 -4.13 -9.06 3.61
N ARG A 279 -4.82 -10.16 3.99
CA ARG A 279 -4.55 -11.51 3.46
C ARG A 279 -5.48 -11.86 2.31
N TYR A 280 -5.63 -10.93 1.36
CA TYR A 280 -6.39 -11.24 0.15
C TYR A 280 -5.73 -12.37 -0.65
N ALA A 281 -6.53 -13.25 -1.22
CA ALA A 281 -6.04 -14.42 -1.95
C ALA A 281 -5.04 -14.05 -3.06
N VAL A 282 -5.33 -13.00 -3.82
CA VAL A 282 -4.47 -12.52 -4.90
C VAL A 282 -3.09 -12.04 -4.42
N LEU A 283 -2.96 -11.62 -3.17
CA LEU A 283 -1.68 -11.24 -2.56
C LEU A 283 -0.96 -12.45 -1.95
N ARG A 284 -1.73 -13.42 -1.41
CA ARG A 284 -1.17 -14.63 -0.79
C ARG A 284 -0.52 -15.57 -1.80
N TYR A 285 -1.13 -15.72 -2.98
CA TYR A 285 -0.70 -16.64 -4.03
C TYR A 285 0.22 -16.00 -5.08
N SER A 286 0.70 -14.78 -4.85
CA SER A 286 1.63 -14.11 -5.75
C SER A 286 3.09 -14.44 -5.38
N ASN A 287 3.90 -14.75 -6.37
CA ASN A 287 5.36 -14.90 -6.22
C ASN A 287 6.14 -13.66 -6.65
N ASP A 288 5.45 -12.63 -7.13
CA ASP A 288 6.01 -11.39 -7.64
C ASP A 288 5.43 -10.19 -6.88
N PRO A 289 6.07 -9.01 -6.89
CA PRO A 289 5.56 -7.84 -6.20
C PRO A 289 4.11 -7.57 -6.56
N SER A 290 3.24 -7.54 -5.56
CA SER A 290 1.80 -7.54 -5.74
C SER A 290 1.10 -6.58 -4.79
N ILE A 291 0.14 -5.83 -5.33
CA ILE A 291 -0.70 -4.91 -4.59
C ILE A 291 -2.17 -5.04 -5.03
N LEU A 292 -3.08 -4.66 -4.13
CA LEU A 292 -4.47 -4.44 -4.46
C LEU A 292 -4.82 -2.97 -4.17
N ILE A 293 -5.41 -2.30 -5.14
CA ILE A 293 -5.83 -0.90 -5.03
C ILE A 293 -7.35 -0.86 -4.94
N ALA A 294 -7.88 -0.29 -3.86
CA ALA A 294 -9.29 0.11 -3.77
C ALA A 294 -9.37 1.61 -4.12
N CYS A 295 -9.84 1.88 -5.34
CA CYS A 295 -9.73 3.19 -5.97
C CYS A 295 -10.68 4.23 -5.35
N ALA A 296 -11.85 3.81 -4.86
CA ALA A 296 -12.90 4.65 -4.31
C ALA A 296 -13.97 3.77 -3.63
N PHE A 297 -15.02 4.36 -3.08
CA PHE A 297 -16.15 3.65 -2.47
C PHE A 297 -17.40 3.73 -3.37
N LEU A 298 -17.87 2.58 -3.85
CA LEU A 298 -19.08 2.49 -4.68
C LEU A 298 -20.35 2.90 -3.93
N THR A 299 -20.36 2.76 -2.61
CA THR A 299 -21.47 3.18 -1.74
C THR A 299 -21.49 4.67 -1.45
N ASN A 300 -20.41 5.40 -1.77
CA ASN A 300 -20.37 6.86 -1.67
C ASN A 300 -20.93 7.47 -2.95
N ALA A 301 -22.06 8.19 -2.84
CA ALA A 301 -22.76 8.73 -4.00
C ALA A 301 -21.90 9.68 -4.86
N GLN A 302 -21.04 10.48 -4.21
CA GLN A 302 -20.18 11.41 -4.93
C GLN A 302 -19.04 10.68 -5.67
N GLU A 303 -18.39 9.69 -5.02
CA GLU A 303 -17.35 8.89 -5.65
C GLU A 303 -17.92 8.02 -6.77
N ALA A 304 -19.05 7.33 -6.51
CA ALA A 304 -19.72 6.51 -7.51
C ALA A 304 -20.14 7.28 -8.78
N LYS A 305 -20.47 8.57 -8.64
CA LYS A 305 -20.79 9.45 -9.78
C LYS A 305 -19.55 9.84 -10.60
N ASN A 306 -18.38 9.84 -9.97
CA ASN A 306 -17.12 10.27 -10.60
C ASN A 306 -16.36 9.12 -11.29
N ILE A 307 -16.73 7.87 -10.99
CA ILE A 307 -16.15 6.67 -11.59
C ILE A 307 -16.74 6.46 -13.00
#